data_90b1dde9b0e8d2cadcea18a549d82492
#
_entry.id   90b1dde9b0e8d2cadcea18a549d82492
#
_cell.length_a   1.000
_cell.length_b   1.000
_cell.length_c   1.000
_cell.angle_alpha   90.00
_cell.angle_beta   90.00
_cell.angle_gamma   90.00
#
_symmetry.space_group_name_H-M   'P 1'
#
loop_
_entity.id
_entity.type
_entity.pdbx_description
1 polymer ?
#
loop_
_entity_poly.entity_id
_entity_poly.type
_entity_poly.pdbx_seq_one_letter_code
_entity_poly.pdbx_strand_id
1 'polypeptide(L)'
;TDYKVEVTKGIGGGTSNIHPAMEKGEFDLYPEYTSSGWVMVLGNQAGEVSDDEILEKLQKEYQEKFQMTWLGLYGFNNTYALAVSKKVADKYQLKNCSDLAKVSKDLVFGGNPDYIEREDGFPGVCKAYGLEFKNVKDIDIGLKYKAMENDDIQVTNGFTTDAQISKDNIVVLEDDKGYQVNYFCSTVVREETLEKYPDLEKTLMLMNGILSDQEMAELNYQVEIDGKDEAVDELCEVIQKL
;
A
#
# COMPACT_ATOMS: atom_id res chain seq x y z
N THR A 1 25.21 -11.03 2.70
CA THR A 1 25.46 -11.44 4.12
C THR A 1 25.72 -12.94 4.16
N ASP A 2 26.46 -13.41 5.17
CA ASP A 2 26.70 -14.86 5.40
C ASP A 2 25.57 -15.51 6.22
N TYR A 3 24.46 -14.80 6.43
CA TYR A 3 23.32 -15.29 7.18
C TYR A 3 22.42 -16.18 6.32
N LYS A 4 21.99 -17.29 6.89
CA LYS A 4 20.92 -18.12 6.30
C LYS A 4 19.59 -17.46 6.64
N VAL A 5 18.84 -17.06 5.59
CA VAL A 5 17.51 -16.48 5.72
C VAL A 5 16.48 -17.54 5.33
N GLU A 6 15.48 -17.73 6.18
CA GLU A 6 14.31 -18.55 5.89
C GLU A 6 13.09 -17.65 5.72
N VAL A 7 12.44 -17.72 4.56
CA VAL A 7 11.29 -16.87 4.23
C VAL A 7 10.01 -17.70 4.30
N THR A 8 9.06 -17.28 5.12
CA THR A 8 7.71 -17.85 5.18
C THR A 8 6.74 -16.93 4.46
N LYS A 9 6.10 -17.42 3.40
CA LYS A 9 5.13 -16.68 2.59
C LYS A 9 3.70 -17.14 2.89
N GLY A 10 2.72 -16.26 2.60
CA GLY A 10 1.30 -16.62 2.61
C GLY A 10 0.72 -16.86 4.00
N ILE A 11 1.20 -16.17 5.03
CA ILE A 11 0.59 -16.24 6.37
C ILE A 11 -0.78 -15.55 6.30
N GLY A 12 -1.84 -16.35 6.40
CA GLY A 12 -3.21 -15.83 6.42
C GLY A 12 -3.45 -14.91 7.62
N GLY A 13 -4.32 -13.90 7.46
CA GLY A 13 -4.67 -12.95 8.52
C GLY A 13 -3.69 -11.78 8.68
N GLY A 14 -2.59 -11.73 7.92
CA GLY A 14 -1.67 -10.59 7.92
C GLY A 14 -1.17 -10.21 9.32
N THR A 15 -1.15 -8.91 9.61
CA THR A 15 -0.69 -8.32 10.89
C THR A 15 -1.26 -9.01 12.12
N SER A 16 -2.56 -9.36 12.12
CA SER A 16 -3.23 -10.00 13.26
C SER A 16 -2.64 -11.37 13.63
N ASN A 17 -2.01 -12.07 12.70
CA ASN A 17 -1.35 -13.35 12.94
C ASN A 17 0.17 -13.21 13.06
N ILE A 18 0.77 -12.33 12.26
CA ILE A 18 2.23 -12.18 12.23
C ILE A 18 2.74 -11.52 13.51
N HIS A 19 2.11 -10.43 13.97
CA HIS A 19 2.58 -9.71 15.14
C HIS A 19 2.63 -10.58 16.41
N PRO A 20 1.58 -11.36 16.77
CA PRO A 20 1.67 -12.29 17.89
C PRO A 20 2.74 -13.39 17.74
N ALA A 21 3.06 -13.79 16.52
CA ALA A 21 4.13 -14.76 16.26
C ALA A 21 5.52 -14.12 16.44
N MET A 22 5.67 -12.83 16.09
CA MET A 22 6.86 -12.03 16.41
C MET A 22 7.08 -11.92 17.93
N GLU A 23 6.03 -11.63 18.71
CA GLU A 23 6.13 -11.57 20.17
C GLU A 23 6.59 -12.90 20.79
N LYS A 24 6.19 -14.02 20.20
CA LYS A 24 6.62 -15.37 20.63
C LYS A 24 8.02 -15.77 20.14
N GLY A 25 8.64 -14.98 19.27
CA GLY A 25 9.92 -15.29 18.67
C GLY A 25 9.88 -16.35 17.58
N GLU A 26 8.72 -16.58 16.98
CA GLU A 26 8.55 -17.50 15.84
C GLU A 26 9.11 -16.90 14.54
N PHE A 27 9.17 -15.57 14.45
CA PHE A 27 9.82 -14.82 13.39
C PHE A 27 10.81 -13.80 13.95
N ASP A 28 11.84 -13.47 13.19
CA ASP A 28 12.86 -12.49 13.55
C ASP A 28 12.51 -11.07 13.07
N LEU A 29 11.90 -10.98 11.88
CA LEU A 29 11.51 -9.73 11.24
C LEU A 29 10.38 -9.95 10.24
N TYR A 30 9.65 -8.87 9.91
CA TYR A 30 8.64 -8.86 8.85
C TYR A 30 8.43 -7.45 8.29
N PRO A 31 7.95 -7.31 7.04
CA PRO A 31 7.49 -6.03 6.52
C PRO A 31 6.12 -5.69 7.11
N GLU A 32 5.97 -4.48 7.62
CA GLU A 32 4.72 -3.98 8.18
C GLU A 32 4.41 -2.57 7.65
N TYR A 33 3.15 -2.21 7.66
CA TYR A 33 2.67 -0.91 7.23
C TYR A 33 2.37 -0.01 8.42
N THR A 34 2.75 1.27 8.33
CA THR A 34 2.63 2.24 9.43
C THR A 34 1.23 2.30 10.03
N SER A 35 0.19 2.44 9.21
CA SER A 35 -1.18 2.47 9.72
C SER A 35 -1.67 1.14 10.27
N SER A 36 -1.18 0.01 9.75
CA SER A 36 -1.50 -1.30 10.33
C SER A 36 -0.89 -1.45 11.72
N GLY A 37 0.37 -1.09 11.90
CA GLY A 37 1.03 -1.08 13.20
C GLY A 37 0.34 -0.14 14.19
N TRP A 38 -0.05 1.05 13.72
CA TRP A 38 -0.71 2.06 14.56
C TRP A 38 -2.12 1.63 15.01
N VAL A 39 -2.94 1.16 14.07
CA VAL A 39 -4.35 0.85 14.33
C VAL A 39 -4.55 -0.57 14.86
N MET A 40 -3.97 -1.58 14.19
CA MET A 40 -4.27 -2.99 14.50
C MET A 40 -3.47 -3.52 15.69
N VAL A 41 -2.21 -3.06 15.85
CA VAL A 41 -1.34 -3.53 16.92
C VAL A 41 -1.45 -2.64 18.15
N LEU A 42 -1.34 -1.32 17.99
CA LEU A 42 -1.37 -0.38 19.11
C LEU A 42 -2.79 0.02 19.54
N GLY A 43 -3.82 -0.23 18.71
CA GLY A 43 -5.22 0.07 19.01
C GLY A 43 -5.58 1.56 18.92
N ASN A 44 -4.78 2.36 18.24
CA ASN A 44 -4.97 3.80 18.05
C ASN A 44 -5.95 4.10 16.91
N GLN A 45 -6.32 5.38 16.71
CA GLN A 45 -7.21 5.76 15.61
C GLN A 45 -6.41 6.11 14.34
N ALA A 46 -6.95 5.73 13.19
CA ALA A 46 -6.38 6.10 11.90
C ALA A 46 -6.40 7.63 11.72
N GLY A 47 -5.31 8.21 11.19
CA GLY A 47 -5.18 9.64 10.96
C GLY A 47 -5.00 10.50 12.23
N GLU A 48 -4.84 9.90 13.41
CA GLU A 48 -4.60 10.62 14.67
C GLU A 48 -3.21 11.27 14.71
N VAL A 49 -2.28 10.72 13.96
CA VAL A 49 -0.88 11.15 13.89
C VAL A 49 -0.54 11.51 12.45
N SER A 50 0.23 12.58 12.26
CA SER A 50 0.73 12.95 10.94
C SER A 50 1.74 11.93 10.42
N ASP A 51 1.88 11.86 9.09
CA ASP A 51 2.84 10.95 8.44
C ASP A 51 4.29 11.22 8.86
N ASP A 52 4.62 12.48 9.13
CA ASP A 52 5.97 12.88 9.57
C ASP A 52 6.29 12.37 10.98
N GLU A 53 5.29 12.15 11.81
CA GLU A 53 5.44 11.74 13.21
C GLU A 53 5.19 10.25 13.45
N ILE A 54 4.47 9.58 12.53
CA ILE A 54 3.99 8.21 12.78
C ILE A 54 5.13 7.21 12.99
N LEU A 55 6.20 7.31 12.21
CA LEU A 55 7.34 6.39 12.32
C LEU A 55 8.04 6.53 13.67
N GLU A 56 8.30 7.76 14.13
CA GLU A 56 8.93 7.99 15.44
C GLU A 56 8.08 7.44 16.59
N LYS A 57 6.76 7.64 16.51
CA LYS A 57 5.83 7.11 17.53
C LYS A 57 5.77 5.58 17.51
N LEU A 58 5.73 4.97 16.31
CA LEU A 58 5.77 3.52 16.17
C LEU A 58 7.08 2.94 16.73
N GLN A 59 8.22 3.53 16.40
CA GLN A 59 9.54 3.12 16.94
C GLN A 59 9.52 3.12 18.46
N LYS A 60 9.09 4.21 19.05
CA LYS A 60 9.02 4.35 20.51
C LYS A 60 8.10 3.33 21.16
N GLU A 61 6.83 3.24 20.68
CA GLU A 61 5.84 2.39 21.31
C GLU A 61 6.11 0.89 21.12
N TYR A 62 6.64 0.49 19.95
CA TYR A 62 7.02 -0.91 19.72
C TYR A 62 8.24 -1.32 20.53
N GLN A 63 9.20 -0.42 20.70
CA GLN A 63 10.34 -0.67 21.56
C GLN A 63 9.91 -0.85 23.02
N GLU A 64 9.08 0.06 23.53
CA GLU A 64 8.62 0.02 24.93
C GLU A 64 7.70 -1.18 25.24
N LYS A 65 6.82 -1.55 24.29
CA LYS A 65 5.79 -2.57 24.54
C LYS A 65 6.21 -3.98 24.13
N PHE A 66 6.98 -4.11 23.04
CA PHE A 66 7.21 -5.39 22.38
C PHE A 66 8.71 -5.74 22.21
N GLN A 67 9.62 -4.82 22.53
CA GLN A 67 11.05 -4.97 22.25
C GLN A 67 11.32 -5.22 20.76
N MET A 68 10.64 -4.44 19.91
CA MET A 68 10.77 -4.45 18.46
C MET A 68 11.07 -3.05 17.96
N THR A 69 11.83 -2.97 16.89
CA THR A 69 12.21 -1.72 16.22
C THR A 69 11.63 -1.66 14.82
N TRP A 70 11.09 -0.50 14.46
CA TRP A 70 10.78 -0.11 13.09
C TRP A 70 12.02 0.53 12.48
N LEU A 71 12.46 0.01 11.35
CA LEU A 71 13.57 0.58 10.59
C LEU A 71 13.10 1.69 9.63
N GLY A 72 13.91 2.10 8.68
CA GLY A 72 13.54 3.12 7.71
C GLY A 72 12.38 2.71 6.80
N LEU A 73 11.64 3.69 6.27
CA LEU A 73 10.55 3.47 5.33
C LEU A 73 11.10 3.09 3.95
N TYR A 74 10.48 2.13 3.27
CA TYR A 74 10.92 1.67 1.93
C TYR A 74 10.77 2.73 0.83
N GLY A 75 9.86 3.69 1.03
CA GLY A 75 9.63 4.81 0.13
C GLY A 75 8.27 4.79 -0.56
N PHE A 76 7.68 3.62 -0.77
CA PHE A 76 6.34 3.51 -1.34
C PHE A 76 5.23 3.55 -0.27
N ASN A 77 4.05 3.98 -0.70
CA ASN A 77 2.84 4.07 0.10
C ASN A 77 1.73 3.20 -0.53
N ASN A 78 1.37 2.09 0.08
CA ASN A 78 0.32 1.19 -0.42
C ASN A 78 -1.05 1.57 0.13
N THR A 79 -1.58 2.69 -0.33
CA THR A 79 -2.88 3.22 0.12
C THR A 79 -3.98 3.04 -0.93
N TYR A 80 -5.24 3.22 -0.50
CA TYR A 80 -6.36 3.30 -1.44
C TYR A 80 -6.23 4.52 -2.34
N ALA A 81 -6.59 4.34 -3.61
CA ALA A 81 -6.64 5.41 -4.59
C ALA A 81 -7.84 5.25 -5.52
N LEU A 82 -8.28 6.34 -6.13
CA LEU A 82 -9.19 6.30 -7.26
C LEU A 82 -8.38 6.25 -8.55
N ALA A 83 -8.68 5.28 -9.38
CA ALA A 83 -8.04 5.09 -10.68
C ALA A 83 -9.06 5.30 -11.81
N VAL A 84 -8.61 5.90 -12.91
CA VAL A 84 -9.39 6.13 -14.12
C VAL A 84 -8.63 5.59 -15.34
N SER A 85 -9.36 5.24 -16.42
CA SER A 85 -8.67 4.94 -17.66
C SER A 85 -7.98 6.19 -18.21
N LYS A 86 -6.81 6.01 -18.84
CA LYS A 86 -6.10 7.12 -19.47
C LYS A 86 -6.96 7.89 -20.47
N LYS A 87 -7.83 7.19 -21.21
CA LYS A 87 -8.81 7.80 -22.12
C LYS A 87 -9.72 8.82 -21.39
N VAL A 88 -10.17 8.48 -20.18
CA VAL A 88 -11.03 9.35 -19.37
C VAL A 88 -10.21 10.48 -18.76
N ALA A 89 -9.02 10.17 -18.23
CA ALA A 89 -8.11 11.18 -17.70
C ALA A 89 -7.76 12.25 -18.74
N ASP A 90 -7.39 11.83 -19.95
CA ASP A 90 -7.02 12.75 -21.05
C ASP A 90 -8.24 13.57 -21.53
N LYS A 91 -9.43 12.93 -21.66
CA LYS A 91 -10.66 13.60 -22.10
C LYS A 91 -11.07 14.73 -21.17
N TYR A 92 -10.99 14.51 -19.87
CA TYR A 92 -11.45 15.46 -18.86
C TYR A 92 -10.30 16.19 -18.16
N GLN A 93 -9.05 15.92 -18.54
CA GLN A 93 -7.83 16.48 -17.96
C GLN A 93 -7.73 16.25 -16.44
N LEU A 94 -8.10 15.03 -16.01
CA LEU A 94 -8.11 14.64 -14.61
C LEU A 94 -6.69 14.40 -14.10
N LYS A 95 -6.36 14.99 -12.96
CA LYS A 95 -5.10 14.79 -12.24
C LYS A 95 -5.32 14.32 -10.81
N ASN A 96 -6.37 14.82 -10.17
CA ASN A 96 -6.67 14.58 -8.76
C ASN A 96 -8.15 14.28 -8.53
N CYS A 97 -8.51 13.91 -7.32
CA CYS A 97 -9.87 13.57 -6.94
C CYS A 97 -10.82 14.79 -7.00
N SER A 98 -10.32 16.01 -6.76
CA SER A 98 -11.14 17.23 -6.92
C SER A 98 -11.47 17.52 -8.39
N ASP A 99 -10.63 17.14 -9.34
CA ASP A 99 -10.97 17.23 -10.76
C ASP A 99 -12.06 16.20 -11.15
N LEU A 100 -11.97 14.98 -10.61
CA LEU A 100 -12.98 13.95 -10.83
C LEU A 100 -14.37 14.40 -10.37
N ALA A 101 -14.47 15.14 -9.28
CA ALA A 101 -15.74 15.65 -8.75
C ALA A 101 -16.53 16.48 -9.77
N LYS A 102 -15.84 17.19 -10.66
CA LYS A 102 -16.46 18.06 -11.68
C LYS A 102 -17.22 17.27 -12.76
N VAL A 103 -16.87 16.00 -12.95
CA VAL A 103 -17.35 15.15 -14.06
C VAL A 103 -17.93 13.81 -13.61
N SER A 104 -17.88 13.49 -12.33
CA SER A 104 -18.29 12.19 -11.77
C SER A 104 -19.72 11.79 -12.15
N LYS A 105 -20.64 12.76 -12.31
CA LYS A 105 -22.04 12.55 -12.71
C LYS A 105 -22.20 11.89 -14.09
N ASP A 106 -21.20 11.99 -14.93
CA ASP A 106 -21.21 11.40 -16.28
C ASP A 106 -20.51 10.03 -16.32
N LEU A 107 -19.87 9.61 -15.21
CA LEU A 107 -19.02 8.45 -15.13
C LEU A 107 -19.66 7.33 -14.30
N VAL A 108 -19.29 6.09 -14.63
CA VAL A 108 -19.67 4.89 -13.88
C VAL A 108 -18.50 4.48 -13.01
N PHE A 109 -18.74 4.36 -11.71
CA PHE A 109 -17.80 3.77 -10.76
C PHE A 109 -18.02 2.25 -10.69
N GLY A 110 -16.95 1.49 -10.62
CA GLY A 110 -16.98 0.06 -10.31
C GLY A 110 -15.98 -0.26 -9.20
N GLY A 111 -16.41 -0.95 -8.18
CA GLY A 111 -15.55 -1.34 -7.07
C GLY A 111 -15.97 -2.64 -6.43
N ASN A 112 -15.12 -3.19 -5.57
CA ASN A 112 -15.47 -4.39 -4.83
C ASN A 112 -16.46 -4.07 -3.69
N PRO A 113 -17.32 -5.04 -3.29
CA PRO A 113 -18.37 -4.85 -2.28
C PRO A 113 -17.85 -4.21 -1.00
N ASP A 114 -16.76 -4.75 -0.44
CA ASP A 114 -16.19 -4.26 0.82
C ASP A 114 -15.86 -2.76 0.77
N TYR A 115 -15.27 -2.28 -0.35
CA TYR A 115 -14.95 -0.87 -0.51
C TYR A 115 -16.19 -0.01 -0.68
N ILE A 116 -17.22 -0.53 -1.37
CA ILE A 116 -18.48 0.18 -1.60
C ILE A 116 -19.29 0.34 -0.31
N GLU A 117 -19.23 -0.63 0.60
CA GLU A 117 -20.06 -0.67 1.81
C GLU A 117 -19.41 0.00 3.03
N ARG A 118 -18.08 -0.02 3.13
CA ARG A 118 -17.40 0.52 4.30
C ARG A 118 -17.41 2.04 4.34
N GLU A 119 -17.67 2.62 5.50
CA GLU A 119 -17.83 4.07 5.68
C GLU A 119 -16.59 4.89 5.30
N ASP A 120 -15.39 4.35 5.53
CA ASP A 120 -14.10 4.96 5.19
C ASP A 120 -13.66 4.69 3.74
N GLY A 121 -14.42 3.86 3.01
CA GLY A 121 -14.24 3.58 1.59
C GLY A 121 -15.01 4.53 0.68
N PHE A 122 -15.81 3.96 -0.23
CA PHE A 122 -16.57 4.71 -1.26
C PHE A 122 -17.47 5.82 -0.69
N PRO A 123 -18.33 5.57 0.33
CA PRO A 123 -19.17 6.62 0.90
C PRO A 123 -18.38 7.80 1.45
N GLY A 124 -17.30 7.50 2.15
CA GLY A 124 -16.44 8.52 2.76
C GLY A 124 -15.70 9.35 1.73
N VAL A 125 -15.08 8.73 0.73
CA VAL A 125 -14.39 9.47 -0.34
C VAL A 125 -15.38 10.29 -1.18
N CYS A 126 -16.57 9.76 -1.46
CA CYS A 126 -17.61 10.52 -2.13
C CYS A 126 -18.02 11.77 -1.33
N LYS A 127 -18.19 11.64 -0.03
CA LYS A 127 -18.51 12.77 0.86
C LYS A 127 -17.37 13.79 0.91
N ALA A 128 -16.11 13.33 1.04
CA ALA A 128 -14.94 14.20 1.17
C ALA A 128 -14.72 15.06 -0.09
N TYR A 129 -14.93 14.46 -1.26
CA TYR A 129 -14.70 15.11 -2.55
C TYR A 129 -15.97 15.65 -3.24
N GLY A 130 -17.15 15.31 -2.74
CA GLY A 130 -18.42 15.67 -3.39
C GLY A 130 -18.64 14.89 -4.69
N LEU A 131 -18.25 13.61 -4.73
CA LEU A 131 -18.43 12.75 -5.90
C LEU A 131 -19.88 12.26 -5.96
N GLU A 132 -20.46 12.35 -7.15
CA GLU A 132 -21.78 11.80 -7.45
C GLU A 132 -21.67 11.07 -8.80
N PHE A 133 -21.62 9.73 -8.74
CA PHE A 133 -21.46 8.93 -9.95
C PHE A 133 -22.81 8.68 -10.65
N LYS A 134 -22.79 8.58 -12.00
CA LYS A 134 -23.95 8.21 -12.81
C LYS A 134 -24.51 6.85 -12.41
N ASN A 135 -23.65 5.90 -12.11
CA ASN A 135 -23.97 4.57 -11.62
C ASN A 135 -22.80 4.01 -10.81
N VAL A 136 -23.10 3.10 -9.89
CA VAL A 136 -22.13 2.35 -9.10
C VAL A 136 -22.36 0.87 -9.39
N LYS A 137 -21.31 0.17 -9.80
CA LYS A 137 -21.33 -1.26 -10.08
C LYS A 137 -20.48 -2.01 -9.04
N ASP A 138 -21.04 -3.07 -8.55
CA ASP A 138 -20.35 -4.05 -7.75
C ASP A 138 -19.56 -4.98 -8.68
N ILE A 139 -18.23 -5.04 -8.52
CA ILE A 139 -17.31 -5.79 -9.38
C ILE A 139 -16.28 -6.51 -8.52
N ASP A 140 -16.03 -7.77 -8.81
CA ASP A 140 -14.97 -8.54 -8.21
C ASP A 140 -13.60 -7.83 -8.35
N ILE A 141 -12.80 -7.86 -7.29
CA ILE A 141 -11.51 -7.15 -7.21
C ILE A 141 -10.57 -7.52 -8.37
N GLY A 142 -10.58 -8.78 -8.81
CA GLY A 142 -9.75 -9.25 -9.93
C GLY A 142 -10.24 -8.82 -11.31
N LEU A 143 -11.50 -8.33 -11.43
CA LEU A 143 -12.14 -7.99 -12.71
C LEU A 143 -12.26 -6.49 -12.96
N LYS A 144 -12.02 -5.63 -11.97
CA LYS A 144 -12.24 -4.18 -12.07
C LYS A 144 -11.45 -3.51 -13.21
N TYR A 145 -10.18 -3.84 -13.36
CA TYR A 145 -9.33 -3.29 -14.42
C TYR A 145 -9.74 -3.79 -15.81
N LYS A 146 -10.19 -5.04 -15.91
CA LYS A 146 -10.74 -5.57 -17.16
C LYS A 146 -12.06 -4.90 -17.56
N ALA A 147 -12.92 -4.62 -16.60
CA ALA A 147 -14.16 -3.86 -16.82
C ALA A 147 -13.85 -2.41 -17.27
N MET A 148 -12.77 -1.82 -16.76
CA MET A 148 -12.30 -0.50 -17.22
C MET A 148 -11.75 -0.55 -18.66
N GLU A 149 -10.97 -1.56 -19.03
CA GLU A 149 -10.49 -1.76 -20.40
C GLU A 149 -11.63 -1.91 -21.41
N ASN A 150 -12.72 -2.58 -21.02
CA ASN A 150 -13.93 -2.76 -21.83
C ASN A 150 -14.85 -1.52 -21.86
N ASP A 151 -14.51 -0.44 -21.15
CA ASP A 151 -15.31 0.78 -20.98
C ASP A 151 -16.65 0.55 -20.22
N ASP A 152 -16.78 -0.58 -19.52
CA ASP A 152 -17.94 -0.91 -18.68
C ASP A 152 -18.04 -0.02 -17.44
N ILE A 153 -16.89 0.45 -16.96
CA ILE A 153 -16.69 1.43 -15.89
C ILE A 153 -15.59 2.41 -16.30
N GLN A 154 -15.61 3.61 -15.75
CA GLN A 154 -14.62 4.62 -16.04
C GLN A 154 -13.73 4.94 -14.85
N VAL A 155 -14.21 4.65 -13.64
CA VAL A 155 -13.52 4.89 -12.37
C VAL A 155 -13.59 3.63 -11.51
N THR A 156 -12.50 3.32 -10.84
CA THR A 156 -12.47 2.24 -9.84
C THR A 156 -11.64 2.64 -8.62
N ASN A 157 -11.81 1.92 -7.52
CA ASN A 157 -10.84 1.94 -6.44
C ASN A 157 -9.70 0.98 -6.74
N GLY A 158 -8.50 1.33 -6.29
CA GLY A 158 -7.30 0.49 -6.36
C GLY A 158 -6.39 0.79 -5.20
N PHE A 159 -5.22 0.17 -5.23
CA PHE A 159 -4.10 0.56 -4.38
C PHE A 159 -3.03 1.24 -5.25
N THR A 160 -2.31 2.16 -4.68
CA THR A 160 -1.24 2.91 -5.37
C THR A 160 -0.13 2.02 -5.94
N THR A 161 -0.03 0.79 -5.46
CA THR A 161 0.95 -0.22 -5.89
C THR A 161 0.33 -1.41 -6.63
N ASP A 162 -0.94 -1.33 -7.07
CA ASP A 162 -1.57 -2.38 -7.88
C ASP A 162 -0.77 -2.62 -9.17
N ALA A 163 -0.49 -3.88 -9.51
CA ALA A 163 0.30 -4.27 -10.69
C ALA A 163 -0.19 -3.61 -12.00
N GLN A 164 -1.51 -3.48 -12.15
CA GLN A 164 -2.12 -2.93 -13.35
C GLN A 164 -1.87 -1.43 -13.57
N ILE A 165 -1.56 -0.67 -12.50
CA ILE A 165 -1.28 0.78 -12.64
C ILE A 165 0.11 1.07 -13.22
N SER A 166 1.01 0.08 -13.26
CA SER A 166 2.28 0.21 -13.96
C SER A 166 2.12 0.40 -15.47
N LYS A 167 0.92 0.11 -16.00
CA LYS A 167 0.61 0.27 -17.42
C LYS A 167 0.14 1.69 -17.73
N ASP A 168 0.54 2.19 -18.88
CA ASP A 168 0.20 3.54 -19.38
C ASP A 168 -1.31 3.79 -19.62
N ASN A 169 -2.16 2.77 -19.50
CA ASN A 169 -3.61 2.89 -19.77
C ASN A 169 -4.45 3.21 -18.53
N ILE A 170 -3.85 3.23 -17.35
CA ILE A 170 -4.48 3.57 -16.05
C ILE A 170 -3.81 4.82 -15.48
N VAL A 171 -4.60 5.71 -14.92
CA VAL A 171 -4.14 6.91 -14.20
C VAL A 171 -4.68 6.87 -12.79
N VAL A 172 -3.80 6.84 -11.81
CA VAL A 172 -4.15 7.03 -10.41
C VAL A 172 -4.32 8.51 -10.15
N LEU A 173 -5.43 8.89 -9.53
CA LEU A 173 -5.72 10.29 -9.19
C LEU A 173 -5.09 10.63 -7.84
N GLU A 174 -4.45 11.78 -7.78
CA GLU A 174 -3.92 12.34 -6.53
C GLU A 174 -5.04 12.58 -5.52
N ASP A 175 -4.82 12.18 -4.28
CA ASP A 175 -5.69 12.49 -3.13
C ASP A 175 -5.36 13.89 -2.60
N ASP A 176 -5.75 14.93 -3.34
CA ASP A 176 -5.38 16.33 -3.09
C ASP A 176 -5.97 16.95 -1.83
N LYS A 177 -6.85 16.23 -1.13
CA LYS A 177 -7.37 16.62 0.19
C LYS A 177 -6.82 15.76 1.33
N GLY A 178 -6.00 14.74 1.04
CA GLY A 178 -5.45 13.86 2.06
C GLY A 178 -6.53 13.06 2.80
N TYR A 179 -7.55 12.59 2.12
CA TYR A 179 -8.62 11.79 2.72
C TYR A 179 -8.16 10.39 3.09
N GLN A 180 -7.33 9.80 2.25
CA GLN A 180 -6.84 8.42 2.44
C GLN A 180 -5.76 8.38 3.51
N VAL A 181 -5.81 7.33 4.32
CA VAL A 181 -4.77 7.07 5.32
C VAL A 181 -3.57 6.41 4.64
N ASN A 182 -2.36 6.87 4.96
CA ASN A 182 -1.15 6.37 4.37
C ASN A 182 -0.66 5.07 5.02
N TYR A 183 -0.14 4.17 4.19
CA TYR A 183 0.39 2.86 4.57
C TYR A 183 1.81 2.73 4.03
N PHE A 184 2.76 3.43 4.66
CA PHE A 184 4.18 3.30 4.33
C PHE A 184 4.73 1.97 4.86
N CYS A 185 5.47 1.25 4.01
CA CYS A 185 6.08 -0.01 4.38
C CYS A 185 7.44 0.18 5.06
N SER A 186 7.71 -0.62 6.08
CA SER A 186 8.96 -0.66 6.81
C SER A 186 9.26 -2.08 7.27
N THR A 187 10.52 -2.37 7.64
CA THR A 187 10.86 -3.59 8.36
C THR A 187 10.65 -3.40 9.84
N VAL A 188 9.88 -4.28 10.47
CA VAL A 188 9.83 -4.46 11.92
C VAL A 188 10.72 -5.63 12.29
N VAL A 189 11.64 -5.44 13.24
CA VAL A 189 12.61 -6.43 13.67
C VAL A 189 12.65 -6.51 15.19
N ARG A 190 12.83 -7.71 15.74
CA ARG A 190 13.02 -7.91 17.18
C ARG A 190 14.39 -7.41 17.62
N GLU A 191 14.46 -6.72 18.74
CA GLU A 191 15.74 -6.21 19.26
C GLU A 191 16.74 -7.33 19.56
N GLU A 192 16.28 -8.46 20.12
CA GLU A 192 17.09 -9.65 20.31
C GLU A 192 17.77 -10.14 19.01
N THR A 193 17.08 -9.98 17.87
CA THR A 193 17.63 -10.34 16.55
C THR A 193 18.74 -9.38 16.14
N LEU A 194 18.57 -8.07 16.37
CA LEU A 194 19.62 -7.08 16.10
C LEU A 194 20.84 -7.25 17.02
N GLU A 195 20.62 -7.58 18.28
CA GLU A 195 21.71 -7.90 19.21
C GLU A 195 22.51 -9.13 18.76
N LYS A 196 21.82 -10.17 18.30
CA LYS A 196 22.43 -11.41 17.80
C LYS A 196 23.16 -11.22 16.48
N TYR A 197 22.71 -10.30 15.64
CA TYR A 197 23.24 -10.04 14.29
C TYR A 197 23.55 -8.54 14.12
N PRO A 198 24.66 -8.02 14.65
CA PRO A 198 24.93 -6.57 14.73
C PRO A 198 24.98 -5.83 13.37
N ASP A 199 25.31 -6.52 12.27
CA ASP A 199 25.36 -5.92 10.93
C ASP A 199 24.00 -5.94 10.20
N LEU A 200 22.98 -6.58 10.79
CA LEU A 200 21.68 -6.78 10.15
C LEU A 200 20.95 -5.45 9.96
N GLU A 201 20.93 -4.59 10.98
CA GLU A 201 20.28 -3.27 10.90
C GLU A 201 20.81 -2.47 9.72
N LYS A 202 22.15 -2.35 9.60
CA LYS A 202 22.78 -1.64 8.48
C LYS A 202 22.37 -2.21 7.13
N THR A 203 22.25 -3.54 7.03
CA THR A 203 21.84 -4.21 5.79
C THR A 203 20.37 -3.91 5.45
N LEU A 204 19.48 -3.99 6.45
CA LEU A 204 18.04 -3.72 6.26
C LEU A 204 17.77 -2.25 5.96
N MET A 205 18.57 -1.33 6.51
CA MET A 205 18.49 0.11 6.20
C MET A 205 18.81 0.46 4.75
N LEU A 206 19.39 -0.46 3.96
CA LEU A 206 19.54 -0.27 2.50
C LEU A 206 18.16 -0.21 1.80
N MET A 207 17.11 -0.71 2.43
CA MET A 207 15.74 -0.61 1.93
C MET A 207 15.12 0.79 2.11
N ASN A 208 15.77 1.68 2.87
CA ASN A 208 15.20 2.99 3.17
C ASN A 208 15.15 3.89 1.92
N GLY A 209 13.95 4.26 1.50
CA GLY A 209 13.70 5.21 0.41
C GLY A 209 14.03 4.69 -0.99
N ILE A 210 14.14 3.36 -1.18
CA ILE A 210 14.60 2.79 -2.47
C ILE A 210 13.51 2.58 -3.51
N LEU A 211 12.23 2.61 -3.12
CA LEU A 211 11.11 2.32 -4.01
C LEU A 211 10.09 3.46 -3.99
N SER A 212 9.70 3.92 -5.14
CA SER A 212 8.47 4.69 -5.34
C SER A 212 7.26 3.77 -5.50
N ASP A 213 6.04 4.34 -5.41
CA ASP A 213 4.79 3.61 -5.68
C ASP A 213 4.80 2.95 -7.06
N GLN A 214 5.29 3.66 -8.07
CA GLN A 214 5.39 3.17 -9.45
C GLN A 214 6.34 1.98 -9.56
N GLU A 215 7.54 2.07 -8.96
CA GLU A 215 8.52 0.97 -8.98
C GLU A 215 7.97 -0.26 -8.25
N MET A 216 7.26 -0.07 -7.13
CA MET A 216 6.62 -1.19 -6.43
C MET A 216 5.50 -1.82 -7.28
N ALA A 217 4.71 -1.01 -7.99
CA ALA A 217 3.70 -1.52 -8.92
C ALA A 217 4.33 -2.33 -10.08
N GLU A 218 5.50 -1.90 -10.58
CA GLU A 218 6.25 -2.64 -11.60
C GLU A 218 6.76 -3.99 -11.09
N LEU A 219 7.28 -4.05 -9.85
CA LEU A 219 7.68 -5.30 -9.22
C LEU A 219 6.49 -6.25 -9.04
N ASN A 220 5.35 -5.73 -8.56
CA ASN A 220 4.12 -6.49 -8.45
C ASN A 220 3.64 -7.01 -9.81
N TYR A 221 3.75 -6.20 -10.86
CA TYR A 221 3.40 -6.60 -12.22
C TYR A 221 4.19 -7.81 -12.71
N GLN A 222 5.49 -7.83 -12.46
CA GLN A 222 6.35 -8.95 -12.87
C GLN A 222 5.96 -10.26 -12.19
N VAL A 223 5.54 -10.20 -10.92
CA VAL A 223 5.09 -11.39 -10.17
C VAL A 223 3.66 -11.79 -10.56
N GLU A 224 2.72 -10.85 -10.53
CA GLU A 224 1.29 -11.15 -10.66
C GLU A 224 0.87 -11.40 -12.12
N ILE A 225 1.47 -10.69 -13.07
CA ILE A 225 1.03 -10.68 -14.47
C ILE A 225 2.00 -11.45 -15.37
N ASP A 226 3.30 -11.20 -15.22
CA ASP A 226 4.33 -11.91 -16.02
C ASP A 226 4.63 -13.31 -15.46
N GLY A 227 4.13 -13.62 -14.26
CA GLY A 227 4.25 -14.94 -13.64
C GLY A 227 5.65 -15.27 -13.17
N LYS A 228 6.48 -14.28 -12.83
CA LYS A 228 7.74 -14.52 -12.16
C LYS A 228 7.49 -15.01 -10.74
N ASP A 229 8.28 -15.94 -10.26
CA ASP A 229 8.16 -16.44 -8.87
C ASP A 229 8.48 -15.34 -7.85
N GLU A 230 9.47 -14.50 -8.17
CA GLU A 230 9.93 -13.37 -7.36
C GLU A 230 10.52 -12.28 -8.27
N ALA A 231 10.41 -11.02 -7.86
CA ALA A 231 11.07 -9.88 -8.51
C ALA A 231 12.37 -9.49 -7.77
N VAL A 232 13.11 -10.48 -7.27
CA VAL A 232 14.30 -10.28 -6.43
C VAL A 232 15.46 -9.66 -7.22
N ASP A 233 15.68 -10.12 -8.45
CA ASP A 233 16.80 -9.64 -9.26
C ASP A 233 16.65 -8.16 -9.58
N GLU A 234 15.44 -7.72 -9.93
CA GLU A 234 15.12 -6.34 -10.21
C GLU A 234 15.25 -5.44 -8.97
N LEU A 235 14.83 -5.93 -7.80
CA LEU A 235 15.02 -5.22 -6.54
C LEU A 235 16.52 -5.12 -6.19
N CYS A 236 17.29 -6.18 -6.40
CA CYS A 236 18.74 -6.15 -6.22
C CYS A 236 19.42 -5.13 -7.14
N GLU A 237 18.95 -4.96 -8.38
CA GLU A 237 19.46 -3.93 -9.31
C GLU A 237 19.18 -2.51 -8.78
N VAL A 238 18.02 -2.28 -8.15
CA VAL A 238 17.72 -0.98 -7.51
C VAL A 238 18.69 -0.71 -6.37
N ILE A 239 18.89 -1.68 -5.47
CA ILE A 239 19.83 -1.56 -4.35
C ILE A 239 21.26 -1.33 -4.80
N GLN A 240 21.70 -1.96 -5.89
CA GLN A 240 23.09 -1.82 -6.41
C GLN A 240 23.36 -0.45 -7.06
N LYS A 241 22.32 0.33 -7.38
CA LYS A 241 22.46 1.69 -7.94
C LYS A 241 22.66 2.76 -6.84
N LEU A 242 22.51 2.39 -5.57
CA LEU A 242 22.76 3.24 -4.39
C LEU A 242 24.25 3.25 -4.02
#